data_19c2456fcccd0b1df8deee302b595c7e
#
_entry.id   19c2456fcccd0b1df8deee302b595c7e
#
_cell.length_a   1.000
_cell.length_b   1.000
_cell.length_c   1.000
_cell.angle_alpha   90.00
_cell.angle_beta   90.00
_cell.angle_gamma   90.00
#
_symmetry.space_group_name_H-M   'P 1'
#
loop_
_entity.id
_entity.type
_entity.pdbx_description
1 polymer ?
#
loop_
_entity_poly.entity_id
_entity_poly.type
_entity_poly.pdbx_seq_one_letter_code
_entity_poly.pdbx_strand_id
1 'polypeptide(L)'
;MDAQQILRLYAAGQRDFSRVSLVRVCLTNANLVGVHLIGAHLIEANLQGTKLTQAHLKQARLNQSNLADAEMIQACLIDAEMIDSDLSGADLREANLSGADLRGANLGGSDLRGADLRGTNLAGADLRGADLTGVNLKETKLEGVNLKGAYFNESEVRAVEVNKSL
;
A
#
# COMPACT_ATOMS: atom_id res chain seq x y z
N MET A 1 -6.20 -20.34 5.00
CA MET A 1 -5.34 -20.81 3.88
C MET A 1 -3.88 -20.56 4.28
N ASP A 2 -2.98 -21.48 4.05
CA ASP A 2 -1.54 -21.31 4.30
C ASP A 2 -0.77 -20.88 3.04
N ALA A 3 0.52 -20.54 3.21
CA ALA A 3 1.36 -20.06 2.12
C ALA A 3 1.57 -21.08 1.02
N GLN A 4 1.78 -22.35 1.36
CA GLN A 4 1.99 -23.41 0.35
C GLN A 4 0.73 -23.60 -0.49
N GLN A 5 -0.42 -23.56 0.14
CA GLN A 5 -1.71 -23.75 -0.52
C GLN A 5 -2.00 -22.63 -1.53
N ILE A 6 -1.84 -21.33 -1.13
CA ILE A 6 -2.08 -20.22 -2.07
C ILE A 6 -1.08 -20.26 -3.24
N LEU A 7 0.21 -20.48 -2.97
CA LEU A 7 1.24 -20.51 -4.00
C LEU A 7 1.03 -21.66 -5.00
N ARG A 8 0.63 -22.85 -4.54
CA ARG A 8 0.31 -23.98 -5.39
C ARG A 8 -0.90 -23.69 -6.29
N LEU A 9 -1.96 -23.12 -5.73
CA LEU A 9 -3.17 -22.76 -6.48
C LEU A 9 -2.89 -21.66 -7.50
N TYR A 10 -2.11 -20.63 -7.10
CA TYR A 10 -1.68 -19.58 -8.01
C TYR A 10 -0.84 -20.12 -9.17
N ALA A 11 0.10 -21.04 -8.91
CA ALA A 11 0.89 -21.71 -9.94
C ALA A 11 0.04 -22.56 -10.89
N ALA A 12 -1.08 -23.10 -10.38
CA ALA A 12 -2.08 -23.82 -11.19
C ALA A 12 -3.01 -22.90 -12.01
N GLY A 13 -2.78 -21.56 -11.97
CA GLY A 13 -3.54 -20.59 -12.75
C GLY A 13 -4.67 -19.90 -12.00
N GLN A 14 -4.98 -20.30 -10.75
CA GLN A 14 -5.98 -19.58 -9.96
C GLN A 14 -5.47 -18.18 -9.65
N ARG A 15 -6.34 -17.19 -9.78
CA ARG A 15 -6.04 -15.77 -9.44
C ARG A 15 -6.98 -15.22 -8.37
N ASP A 16 -8.19 -15.74 -8.26
CA ASP A 16 -9.18 -15.27 -7.29
C ASP A 16 -9.01 -15.94 -5.92
N PHE A 17 -8.57 -15.14 -4.98
CA PHE A 17 -8.42 -15.43 -3.56
C PHE A 17 -9.14 -14.37 -2.72
N SER A 18 -10.24 -13.81 -3.26
CA SER A 18 -11.03 -12.80 -2.55
C SER A 18 -11.59 -13.35 -1.25
N ARG A 19 -11.59 -12.50 -0.20
CA ARG A 19 -12.14 -12.81 1.13
C ARG A 19 -11.51 -13.98 1.86
N VAL A 20 -10.39 -14.54 1.37
CA VAL A 20 -9.68 -15.60 2.09
C VAL A 20 -9.01 -15.07 3.36
N SER A 21 -8.84 -15.94 4.35
CA SER A 21 -8.04 -15.63 5.53
C SER A 21 -6.59 -16.07 5.31
N LEU A 22 -5.69 -15.09 5.34
CA LEU A 22 -4.24 -15.21 5.20
C LEU A 22 -3.54 -14.48 6.37
N VAL A 23 -4.20 -14.43 7.53
CA VAL A 23 -3.65 -13.80 8.74
C VAL A 23 -2.33 -14.47 9.11
N ARG A 24 -1.29 -13.64 9.34
CA ARG A 24 0.08 -14.08 9.69
C ARG A 24 0.74 -14.99 8.64
N VAL A 25 0.23 -15.01 7.42
CA VAL A 25 0.85 -15.80 6.35
C VAL A 25 2.25 -15.24 6.01
N CYS A 26 3.20 -16.11 5.68
CA CYS A 26 4.51 -15.70 5.17
C CYS A 26 4.56 -15.98 3.66
N LEU A 27 4.60 -14.88 2.87
CA LEU A 27 4.66 -14.90 1.41
C LEU A 27 5.87 -14.08 0.90
N THR A 28 6.91 -13.98 1.71
CA THR A 28 8.13 -13.22 1.38
C THR A 28 8.66 -13.60 0.00
N ASN A 29 8.93 -12.58 -0.83
CA ASN A 29 9.42 -12.72 -2.21
C ASN A 29 8.53 -13.57 -3.14
N ALA A 30 7.30 -13.84 -2.77
CA ALA A 30 6.39 -14.61 -3.62
C ALA A 30 5.99 -13.83 -4.88
N ASN A 31 5.76 -14.54 -5.98
CA ASN A 31 5.22 -13.94 -7.20
C ASN A 31 3.68 -14.12 -7.21
N LEU A 32 2.96 -12.99 -7.03
CA LEU A 32 1.50 -12.92 -7.00
C LEU A 32 0.97 -11.80 -7.91
N VAL A 33 1.63 -11.55 -9.03
CA VAL A 33 1.24 -10.54 -10.03
C VAL A 33 -0.20 -10.76 -10.49
N GLY A 34 -1.03 -9.70 -10.46
CA GLY A 34 -2.43 -9.76 -10.88
C GLY A 34 -3.33 -10.63 -10.00
N VAL A 35 -2.90 -10.98 -8.77
CA VAL A 35 -3.73 -11.73 -7.83
C VAL A 35 -4.95 -10.93 -7.38
N HIS A 36 -6.08 -11.59 -7.23
CA HIS A 36 -7.29 -11.00 -6.67
C HIS A 36 -7.40 -11.37 -5.18
N LEU A 37 -7.23 -10.38 -4.32
CA LEU A 37 -7.30 -10.46 -2.85
C LEU A 37 -8.32 -9.47 -2.30
N ILE A 38 -9.40 -9.22 -3.04
CA ILE A 38 -10.46 -8.27 -2.65
C ILE A 38 -11.07 -8.71 -1.33
N GLY A 39 -11.03 -7.83 -0.31
CA GLY A 39 -11.54 -8.12 1.02
C GLY A 39 -10.83 -9.26 1.77
N ALA A 40 -9.65 -9.68 1.31
CA ALA A 40 -8.87 -10.72 1.99
C ALA A 40 -8.32 -10.22 3.33
N HIS A 41 -8.19 -11.14 4.29
CA HIS A 41 -7.64 -10.84 5.62
C HIS A 41 -6.14 -11.20 5.64
N LEU A 42 -5.30 -10.18 5.60
CA LEU A 42 -3.83 -10.24 5.56
C LEU A 42 -3.18 -9.58 6.80
N ILE A 43 -3.94 -9.51 7.90
CA ILE A 43 -3.47 -8.88 9.15
C ILE A 43 -2.19 -9.60 9.62
N GLU A 44 -1.15 -8.81 9.97
CA GLU A 44 0.16 -9.31 10.39
C GLU A 44 0.84 -10.24 9.35
N ALA A 45 0.41 -10.23 8.08
CA ALA A 45 1.06 -11.03 7.04
C ALA A 45 2.45 -10.49 6.69
N ASN A 46 3.39 -11.40 6.39
CA ASN A 46 4.69 -11.03 5.86
C ASN A 46 4.69 -11.17 4.34
N LEU A 47 4.64 -10.00 3.67
CA LEU A 47 4.61 -9.83 2.21
C LEU A 47 5.88 -9.11 1.71
N GLN A 48 6.96 -9.11 2.51
CA GLN A 48 8.20 -8.44 2.14
C GLN A 48 8.73 -8.92 0.79
N GLY A 49 9.06 -7.96 -0.09
CA GLY A 49 9.57 -8.24 -1.44
C GLY A 49 8.61 -9.00 -2.36
N THR A 50 7.34 -9.17 -1.96
CA THR A 50 6.33 -9.86 -2.78
C THR A 50 6.00 -9.08 -4.04
N LYS A 51 5.88 -9.77 -5.18
CA LYS A 51 5.43 -9.16 -6.43
C LYS A 51 3.90 -9.12 -6.46
N LEU A 52 3.35 -7.93 -6.31
CA LEU A 52 1.92 -7.62 -6.29
C LEU A 52 1.54 -6.62 -7.39
N THR A 53 2.36 -6.51 -8.43
CA THR A 53 2.06 -5.66 -9.59
C THR A 53 0.67 -6.00 -10.13
N GLN A 54 -0.19 -4.97 -10.31
CA GLN A 54 -1.59 -5.10 -10.75
C GLN A 54 -2.47 -5.99 -9.85
N ALA A 55 -2.07 -6.21 -8.60
CA ALA A 55 -2.90 -6.96 -7.65
C ALA A 55 -4.19 -6.20 -7.30
N HIS A 56 -5.27 -6.92 -7.11
CA HIS A 56 -6.58 -6.38 -6.69
C HIS A 56 -6.75 -6.57 -5.18
N LEU A 57 -6.43 -5.53 -4.40
CA LEU A 57 -6.44 -5.52 -2.93
C LEU A 57 -7.54 -4.59 -2.37
N LYS A 58 -8.55 -4.27 -3.17
CA LYS A 58 -9.66 -3.43 -2.71
C LYS A 58 -10.27 -3.99 -1.42
N GLN A 59 -10.41 -3.12 -0.39
CA GLN A 59 -10.96 -3.48 0.93
C GLN A 59 -10.23 -4.63 1.63
N ALA A 60 -8.99 -4.94 1.24
CA ALA A 60 -8.18 -5.92 1.95
C ALA A 60 -7.76 -5.38 3.33
N ARG A 61 -7.66 -6.27 4.31
CA ARG A 61 -7.22 -5.94 5.66
C ARG A 61 -5.77 -6.31 5.84
N LEU A 62 -4.90 -5.30 5.78
CA LEU A 62 -3.44 -5.42 5.80
C LEU A 62 -2.83 -4.76 7.06
N ASN A 63 -3.63 -4.56 8.11
CA ASN A 63 -3.14 -3.91 9.32
C ASN A 63 -1.94 -4.67 9.90
N GLN A 64 -0.88 -3.93 10.28
CA GLN A 64 0.36 -4.47 10.85
C GLN A 64 1.08 -5.49 9.93
N SER A 65 0.78 -5.51 8.63
CA SER A 65 1.50 -6.36 7.67
C SER A 65 2.85 -5.76 7.31
N ASN A 66 3.79 -6.63 6.93
CA ASN A 66 5.08 -6.24 6.37
C ASN A 66 5.03 -6.33 4.84
N LEU A 67 5.02 -5.18 4.18
CA LEU A 67 5.06 -4.99 2.72
C LEU A 67 6.37 -4.28 2.30
N ALA A 68 7.40 -4.29 3.16
CA ALA A 68 8.66 -3.64 2.83
C ALA A 68 9.22 -4.21 1.51
N ASP A 69 9.70 -3.31 0.65
CA ASP A 69 10.25 -3.64 -0.68
C ASP A 69 9.28 -4.40 -1.62
N ALA A 70 7.97 -4.42 -1.34
CA ALA A 70 6.99 -5.08 -2.21
C ALA A 70 6.82 -4.31 -3.54
N GLU A 71 6.70 -5.06 -4.64
CA GLU A 71 6.43 -4.51 -5.97
C GLU A 71 4.91 -4.40 -6.18
N MET A 72 4.34 -3.20 -6.01
CA MET A 72 2.89 -2.95 -6.03
C MET A 72 2.47 -1.98 -7.16
N ILE A 73 3.23 -1.95 -8.25
CA ILE A 73 2.96 -1.07 -9.39
C ILE A 73 1.55 -1.31 -9.90
N GLN A 74 0.75 -0.23 -10.06
CA GLN A 74 -0.64 -0.29 -10.53
C GLN A 74 -1.57 -1.18 -9.67
N ALA A 75 -1.20 -1.50 -8.43
CA ALA A 75 -2.07 -2.25 -7.55
C ALA A 75 -3.31 -1.44 -7.16
N CYS A 76 -4.46 -2.10 -7.04
CA CYS A 76 -5.70 -1.50 -6.58
C CYS A 76 -5.89 -1.74 -5.08
N LEU A 77 -5.65 -0.69 -4.27
CA LEU A 77 -5.73 -0.69 -2.80
C LEU A 77 -6.89 0.19 -2.29
N ILE A 78 -7.91 0.42 -3.13
CA ILE A 78 -9.06 1.26 -2.78
C ILE A 78 -9.68 0.76 -1.48
N ASP A 79 -9.89 1.67 -0.51
CA ASP A 79 -10.48 1.38 0.79
C ASP A 79 -9.76 0.27 1.59
N ALA A 80 -8.49 -0.05 1.31
CA ALA A 80 -7.73 -1.03 2.07
C ALA A 80 -7.41 -0.51 3.48
N GLU A 81 -7.44 -1.42 4.47
CA GLU A 81 -7.01 -1.14 5.83
C GLU A 81 -5.54 -1.52 6.00
N MET A 82 -4.65 -0.53 6.22
CA MET A 82 -3.20 -0.70 6.28
C MET A 82 -2.58 0.00 7.50
N ILE A 83 -3.35 0.07 8.59
CA ILE A 83 -2.92 0.75 9.83
C ILE A 83 -1.66 0.07 10.36
N ASP A 84 -0.64 0.88 10.72
CA ASP A 84 0.65 0.43 11.28
C ASP A 84 1.37 -0.60 10.40
N SER A 85 1.10 -0.64 9.09
CA SER A 85 1.81 -1.52 8.15
C SER A 85 3.17 -0.95 7.76
N ASP A 86 4.10 -1.82 7.39
CA ASP A 86 5.42 -1.44 6.88
C ASP A 86 5.43 -1.55 5.35
N LEU A 87 5.52 -0.40 4.66
CA LEU A 87 5.65 -0.26 3.21
C LEU A 87 6.98 0.42 2.85
N SER A 88 7.98 0.38 3.76
CA SER A 88 9.28 1.00 3.49
C SER A 88 9.92 0.44 2.22
N GLY A 89 10.40 1.33 1.35
CA GLY A 89 10.99 0.94 0.07
C GLY A 89 10.05 0.32 -0.95
N ALA A 90 8.75 0.19 -0.67
CA ALA A 90 7.79 -0.40 -1.61
C ALA A 90 7.65 0.43 -2.89
N ASP A 91 7.47 -0.25 -4.02
CA ASP A 91 7.18 0.35 -5.33
C ASP A 91 5.66 0.42 -5.53
N LEU A 92 5.10 1.60 -5.26
CA LEU A 92 3.66 1.92 -5.34
C LEU A 92 3.33 2.81 -6.54
N ARG A 93 4.21 2.85 -7.56
CA ARG A 93 3.98 3.68 -8.74
C ARG A 93 2.63 3.38 -9.38
N GLU A 94 1.87 4.46 -9.66
CA GLU A 94 0.55 4.39 -10.28
C GLU A 94 -0.46 3.53 -9.50
N ALA A 95 -0.18 3.16 -8.25
CA ALA A 95 -1.12 2.43 -7.40
C ALA A 95 -2.33 3.31 -7.04
N ASN A 96 -3.49 2.69 -6.90
CA ASN A 96 -4.69 3.38 -6.44
C ASN A 96 -4.95 3.07 -4.96
N LEU A 97 -4.64 4.04 -4.10
CA LEU A 97 -4.81 4.01 -2.64
C LEU A 97 -6.01 4.85 -2.18
N SER A 98 -6.89 5.27 -3.11
CA SER A 98 -7.99 6.16 -2.75
C SER A 98 -8.86 5.58 -1.62
N GLY A 99 -9.11 6.40 -0.60
CA GLY A 99 -9.87 6.02 0.59
C GLY A 99 -9.17 5.04 1.54
N ALA A 100 -7.94 4.61 1.26
CA ALA A 100 -7.22 3.68 2.13
C ALA A 100 -6.90 4.28 3.50
N ASP A 101 -6.80 3.45 4.52
CA ASP A 101 -6.40 3.83 5.88
C ASP A 101 -4.94 3.42 6.14
N LEU A 102 -4.04 4.39 6.07
CA LEU A 102 -2.59 4.24 6.26
C LEU A 102 -2.09 4.90 7.54
N ARG A 103 -2.97 5.06 8.54
CA ARG A 103 -2.56 5.68 9.81
C ARG A 103 -1.39 4.93 10.45
N GLY A 104 -0.36 5.70 10.82
CA GLY A 104 0.84 5.14 11.46
C GLY A 104 1.70 4.27 10.54
N ALA A 105 1.34 4.08 9.26
CA ALA A 105 2.11 3.26 8.34
C ALA A 105 3.51 3.83 8.07
N ASN A 106 4.49 2.96 7.84
CA ASN A 106 5.83 3.32 7.42
C ASN A 106 5.93 3.24 5.89
N LEU A 107 6.04 4.38 5.22
CA LEU A 107 6.25 4.52 3.77
C LEU A 107 7.65 5.11 3.46
N GLY A 108 8.58 5.02 4.41
CA GLY A 108 9.92 5.59 4.26
C GLY A 108 10.63 5.07 3.00
N GLY A 109 11.10 5.99 2.15
CA GLY A 109 11.80 5.65 0.90
C GLY A 109 10.95 4.93 -0.17
N SER A 110 9.64 4.85 0.00
CA SER A 110 8.75 4.25 -1.02
C SER A 110 8.65 5.12 -2.29
N ASP A 111 8.36 4.49 -3.40
CA ASP A 111 8.11 5.15 -4.68
C ASP A 111 6.60 5.22 -4.92
N LEU A 112 6.02 6.42 -4.73
CA LEU A 112 4.59 6.69 -4.88
C LEU A 112 4.28 7.47 -6.17
N ARG A 113 5.22 7.59 -7.10
CA ARG A 113 5.04 8.41 -8.30
C ARG A 113 3.76 8.07 -9.06
N GLY A 114 2.94 9.11 -9.27
CA GLY A 114 1.66 8.97 -9.98
C GLY A 114 0.57 8.20 -9.22
N ALA A 115 0.80 7.83 -7.97
CA ALA A 115 -0.22 7.15 -7.16
C ALA A 115 -1.43 8.05 -6.88
N ASP A 116 -2.60 7.43 -6.74
CA ASP A 116 -3.84 8.10 -6.34
C ASP A 116 -4.06 7.94 -4.82
N LEU A 117 -3.84 9.03 -4.07
CA LEU A 117 -4.03 9.09 -2.62
C LEU A 117 -5.30 9.87 -2.22
N ARG A 118 -6.24 10.09 -3.11
CA ARG A 118 -7.45 10.85 -2.81
C ARG A 118 -8.22 10.26 -1.62
N GLY A 119 -8.51 11.08 -0.63
CA GLY A 119 -9.24 10.66 0.57
C GLY A 119 -8.51 9.66 1.46
N THR A 120 -7.24 9.35 1.18
CA THR A 120 -6.41 8.47 1.99
C THR A 120 -6.17 9.09 3.37
N ASN A 121 -6.20 8.27 4.41
CA ASN A 121 -5.84 8.70 5.76
C ASN A 121 -4.39 8.32 6.06
N LEU A 122 -3.50 9.31 6.05
CA LEU A 122 -2.06 9.17 6.34
C LEU A 122 -1.68 9.70 7.73
N ALA A 123 -2.65 9.97 8.61
CA ALA A 123 -2.34 10.57 9.91
C ALA A 123 -1.28 9.77 10.68
N GLY A 124 -0.19 10.47 11.07
CA GLY A 124 0.94 9.88 11.78
C GLY A 124 1.84 8.97 10.94
N ALA A 125 1.62 8.84 9.64
CA ALA A 125 2.46 8.01 8.76
C ALA A 125 3.88 8.61 8.59
N ASP A 126 4.85 7.75 8.32
CA ASP A 126 6.23 8.11 8.01
C ASP A 126 6.47 8.01 6.50
N LEU A 127 6.65 9.17 5.84
CA LEU A 127 6.96 9.29 4.41
C LEU A 127 8.36 9.86 4.17
N ARG A 128 9.30 9.69 5.13
CA ARG A 128 10.66 10.20 4.97
C ARG A 128 11.33 9.63 3.72
N GLY A 129 11.82 10.53 2.86
CA GLY A 129 12.50 10.15 1.63
C GLY A 129 11.63 9.47 0.57
N ALA A 130 10.31 9.41 0.76
CA ALA A 130 9.40 8.88 -0.26
C ALA A 130 9.31 9.81 -1.48
N ASP A 131 9.09 9.24 -2.65
CA ASP A 131 8.85 10.00 -3.88
C ASP A 131 7.35 10.13 -4.15
N LEU A 132 6.83 11.34 -3.98
CA LEU A 132 5.41 11.70 -4.14
C LEU A 132 5.16 12.48 -5.44
N THR A 133 6.09 12.43 -6.40
CA THR A 133 5.97 13.17 -7.66
C THR A 133 4.75 12.69 -8.47
N GLY A 134 3.86 13.59 -8.83
CA GLY A 134 2.66 13.28 -9.61
C GLY A 134 1.51 12.66 -8.81
N VAL A 135 1.60 12.64 -7.48
CA VAL A 135 0.56 12.09 -6.60
C VAL A 135 -0.68 12.98 -6.58
N ASN A 136 -1.86 12.37 -6.51
CA ASN A 136 -3.10 13.10 -6.24
C ASN A 136 -3.43 13.07 -4.74
N LEU A 137 -3.23 14.22 -4.06
CA LEU A 137 -3.45 14.41 -2.62
C LEU A 137 -4.81 15.04 -2.26
N LYS A 138 -5.76 15.05 -3.18
CA LYS A 138 -7.06 15.66 -2.91
C LYS A 138 -7.76 14.94 -1.74
N GLU A 139 -8.19 15.71 -0.74
CA GLU A 139 -8.88 15.19 0.45
C GLU A 139 -8.06 14.19 1.29
N THR A 140 -6.73 14.13 1.09
CA THR A 140 -5.83 13.29 1.87
C THR A 140 -5.62 13.90 3.26
N LYS A 141 -5.72 13.07 4.32
CA LYS A 141 -5.45 13.51 5.70
C LYS A 141 -3.96 13.37 6.00
N LEU A 142 -3.31 14.48 6.38
CA LEU A 142 -1.85 14.57 6.57
C LEU A 142 -1.45 15.00 7.99
N GLU A 143 -2.33 14.87 8.98
CA GLU A 143 -2.06 15.27 10.36
C GLU A 143 -0.90 14.42 10.94
N GLY A 144 0.16 15.10 11.39
CA GLY A 144 1.31 14.46 12.02
C GLY A 144 2.18 13.61 11.08
N VAL A 145 1.99 13.70 9.76
CA VAL A 145 2.81 13.00 8.76
C VAL A 145 4.26 13.52 8.78
N ASN A 146 5.23 12.61 8.74
CA ASN A 146 6.63 12.93 8.61
C ASN A 146 7.06 12.91 7.12
N LEU A 147 7.29 14.08 6.54
CA LEU A 147 7.66 14.27 5.15
C LEU A 147 9.14 14.69 4.96
N LYS A 148 10.00 14.47 5.98
CA LYS A 148 11.39 14.89 5.92
C LYS A 148 12.12 14.21 4.75
N GLY A 149 12.61 15.01 3.79
CA GLY A 149 13.34 14.51 2.62
C GLY A 149 12.47 13.84 1.57
N ALA A 150 11.14 13.92 1.68
CA ALA A 150 10.23 13.46 0.64
C ALA A 150 10.32 14.36 -0.62
N TYR A 151 10.08 13.77 -1.79
CA TYR A 151 10.14 14.48 -3.07
C TYR A 151 8.73 14.83 -3.55
N PHE A 152 8.56 16.09 -4.03
CA PHE A 152 7.29 16.63 -4.55
C PHE A 152 7.58 17.53 -5.74
N ASN A 153 6.60 17.72 -6.63
CA ASN A 153 6.60 18.87 -7.53
C ASN A 153 5.86 20.08 -6.89
N GLU A 154 5.93 21.25 -7.54
CA GLU A 154 5.35 22.49 -6.99
C GLU A 154 3.82 22.43 -6.73
N SER A 155 3.07 21.67 -7.52
CA SER A 155 1.62 21.57 -7.35
C SER A 155 1.25 20.74 -6.12
N GLU A 156 2.03 19.73 -5.82
CA GLU A 156 1.85 18.84 -4.65
C GLU A 156 2.25 19.55 -3.35
N VAL A 157 3.30 20.37 -3.38
CA VAL A 157 3.71 21.21 -2.23
C VAL A 157 2.55 22.08 -1.75
N ARG A 158 1.83 22.73 -2.67
CA ARG A 158 0.65 23.55 -2.31
C ARG A 158 -0.47 22.72 -1.67
N ALA A 159 -0.72 21.52 -2.17
CA ALA A 159 -1.72 20.63 -1.60
C ALA A 159 -1.37 20.20 -0.17
N VAL A 160 -0.10 19.90 0.09
CA VAL A 160 0.42 19.57 1.43
C VAL A 160 0.30 20.74 2.40
N GLU A 161 0.63 21.96 1.97
CA GLU A 161 0.54 23.17 2.81
C GLU A 161 -0.92 23.50 3.20
N VAL A 162 -1.86 23.37 2.27
CA VAL A 162 -3.29 23.59 2.54
C VAL A 162 -3.82 22.55 3.53
N ASN A 163 -3.49 21.29 3.35
CA ASN A 163 -3.97 20.20 4.21
C ASN A 163 -3.38 20.23 5.64
N LYS A 164 -2.19 20.83 5.83
CA LYS A 164 -1.59 21.04 7.17
C LYS A 164 -2.17 22.23 7.94
N SER A 165 -2.89 23.10 7.24
CA SER A 165 -3.48 24.32 7.81
C SER A 165 -4.92 24.13 8.30
N LEU A 166 -5.50 22.98 8.10
CA LEU A 166 -6.85 22.57 8.51
C LEU A 166 -6.77 21.63 9.73
#